data_28bfecb84c243e29eb17ccac7fa25d55
#
_entry.id   28bfecb84c243e29eb17ccac7fa25d55
#
_cell.length_a   1.000
_cell.length_b   1.000
_cell.length_c   1.000
_cell.angle_alpha   90.00
_cell.angle_beta   90.00
_cell.angle_gamma   90.00
#
_symmetry.space_group_name_H-M   'P 1'
#
loop_
_entity.id
_entity.type
_entity.pdbx_description
1 polymer ?
#
loop_
_entity_poly.entity_id
_entity_poly.type
_entity_poly.pdbx_seq_one_letter_code
_entity_poly.pdbx_strand_id
1 'polypeptide(L)'
;QHDEIKLASVISKHKVQRLVVAGDMFHSKDNKEVQGFLHWRQSHPHLHIDLVIGNHDILPPKQYEDWNLQQHHDGLKLGPFYIAQDVVENCDGYCIHGHVHPAIRISGKGRNHIKLDCFAADAHRMILPAFGQFTGNHIVYEDDHKHIYVVTDREVIQWK
;
A
#
# COMPACT_ATOMS: atom_id res chain seq x y z
N GLN A 1 -3.81 -6.23 -14.02
CA GLN A 1 -2.84 -5.92 -15.11
C GLN A 1 -2.26 -4.50 -15.01
N HIS A 2 -3.05 -3.46 -14.75
CA HIS A 2 -2.53 -2.09 -14.68
C HIS A 2 -1.58 -1.89 -13.49
N ASP A 3 -1.94 -2.40 -12.32
CA ASP A 3 -1.15 -2.26 -11.10
C ASP A 3 0.17 -3.06 -11.18
N GLU A 4 0.14 -4.23 -11.80
CA GLU A 4 1.33 -5.06 -12.07
C GLU A 4 2.34 -4.34 -12.99
N ILE A 5 1.85 -3.68 -14.05
CA ILE A 5 2.69 -2.90 -14.97
C ILE A 5 3.31 -1.71 -14.25
N LYS A 6 2.53 -0.99 -13.46
CA LYS A 6 3.00 0.15 -12.65
C LYS A 6 4.09 -0.30 -11.68
N LEU A 7 3.85 -1.39 -10.95
CA LEU A 7 4.80 -1.96 -10.00
C LEU A 7 6.09 -2.40 -10.70
N ALA A 8 5.99 -3.13 -11.80
CA ALA A 8 7.15 -3.58 -12.58
C ALA A 8 8.00 -2.40 -13.08
N SER A 9 7.35 -1.31 -13.51
CA SER A 9 8.05 -0.08 -13.92
C SER A 9 8.85 0.54 -12.78
N VAL A 10 8.28 0.64 -11.59
CA VAL A 10 8.97 1.17 -10.40
C VAL A 10 10.14 0.28 -10.00
N ILE A 11 9.94 -1.04 -9.95
CA ILE A 11 10.97 -2.01 -9.60
C ILE A 11 12.15 -1.90 -10.56
N SER A 12 11.90 -1.87 -11.85
CA SER A 12 12.94 -1.77 -12.89
C SER A 12 13.69 -0.43 -12.80
N LYS A 13 12.95 0.69 -12.74
CA LYS A 13 13.51 2.05 -12.70
C LYS A 13 14.44 2.25 -11.50
N HIS A 14 14.06 1.74 -10.33
CA HIS A 14 14.80 1.94 -9.09
C HIS A 14 15.66 0.74 -8.68
N LYS A 15 15.74 -0.31 -9.51
CA LYS A 15 16.49 -1.54 -9.22
C LYS A 15 16.14 -2.12 -7.85
N VAL A 16 14.84 -2.17 -7.55
CA VAL A 16 14.31 -2.62 -6.26
C VAL A 16 14.64 -4.10 -6.06
N GLN A 17 15.22 -4.44 -4.92
CA GLN A 17 15.55 -5.82 -4.54
C GLN A 17 14.60 -6.37 -3.47
N ARG A 18 13.90 -5.48 -2.77
CA ARG A 18 12.97 -5.84 -1.71
C ARG A 18 11.68 -5.00 -1.83
N LEU A 19 10.54 -5.68 -1.82
CA LEU A 19 9.21 -5.11 -1.81
C LEU A 19 8.54 -5.46 -0.49
N VAL A 20 7.97 -4.47 0.20
CA VAL A 20 7.13 -4.71 1.38
C VAL A 20 5.70 -4.32 1.04
N VAL A 21 4.77 -5.23 1.25
CA VAL A 21 3.34 -5.03 1.08
C VAL A 21 2.71 -4.86 2.46
N ALA A 22 2.09 -3.71 2.69
CA ALA A 22 1.46 -3.37 3.97
C ALA A 22 0.00 -3.83 4.03
N GLY A 23 -0.23 -5.13 3.84
CA GLY A 23 -1.51 -5.81 3.91
C GLY A 23 -2.35 -5.78 2.63
N ASP A 24 -3.37 -6.64 2.64
CA ASP A 24 -4.44 -6.68 1.64
C ASP A 24 -3.94 -6.83 0.19
N MET A 25 -3.00 -7.75 -0.02
CA MET A 25 -2.44 -8.02 -1.33
C MET A 25 -3.45 -8.68 -2.26
N PHE A 26 -4.31 -9.56 -1.71
CA PHE A 26 -5.30 -10.32 -2.47
C PHE A 26 -6.69 -10.15 -1.86
N HIS A 27 -7.55 -9.40 -2.54
CA HIS A 27 -8.92 -9.14 -2.07
C HIS A 27 -9.91 -10.28 -2.38
N SER A 28 -9.53 -11.23 -3.22
CA SER A 28 -10.39 -12.35 -3.59
C SER A 28 -9.59 -13.63 -3.82
N LYS A 29 -10.30 -14.76 -3.75
CA LYS A 29 -9.77 -16.05 -4.21
C LYS A 29 -9.88 -16.19 -5.74
N ASP A 30 -10.12 -15.11 -6.48
CA ASP A 30 -10.31 -15.13 -7.92
C ASP A 30 -9.02 -15.62 -8.59
N ASN A 31 -9.17 -16.70 -9.33
CA ASN A 31 -8.09 -17.33 -10.07
C ASN A 31 -7.39 -16.39 -11.09
N LYS A 32 -8.05 -15.34 -11.57
CA LYS A 32 -7.48 -14.39 -12.54
C LYS A 32 -6.47 -13.45 -11.90
N GLU A 33 -6.78 -12.88 -10.72
CA GLU A 33 -5.84 -12.04 -9.96
C GLU A 33 -4.60 -12.84 -9.57
N VAL A 34 -4.83 -14.02 -9.01
CA VAL A 34 -3.76 -14.95 -8.61
C VAL A 34 -2.91 -15.34 -9.82
N GLN A 35 -3.51 -15.67 -10.97
CA GLN A 35 -2.77 -16.01 -12.18
C GLN A 35 -1.94 -14.84 -12.72
N GLY A 36 -2.49 -13.62 -12.69
CA GLY A 36 -1.76 -12.40 -13.04
C GLY A 36 -0.53 -12.22 -12.16
N PHE A 37 -0.72 -12.30 -10.85
CA PHE A 37 0.36 -12.21 -9.88
C PHE A 37 1.44 -13.29 -10.11
N LEU A 38 1.06 -14.55 -10.32
CA LEU A 38 2.01 -15.64 -10.57
C LEU A 38 2.86 -15.38 -11.80
N HIS A 39 2.27 -14.93 -12.89
CA HIS A 39 3.00 -14.57 -14.10
C HIS A 39 3.98 -13.41 -13.82
N TRP A 40 3.53 -12.38 -13.13
CA TRP A 40 4.37 -11.27 -12.71
C TRP A 40 5.50 -11.72 -11.78
N ARG A 41 5.20 -12.58 -10.80
CA ARG A 41 6.19 -13.14 -9.86
C ARG A 41 7.30 -13.93 -10.56
N GLN A 42 6.94 -14.74 -11.57
CA GLN A 42 7.90 -15.48 -12.40
C GLN A 42 8.87 -14.55 -13.15
N SER A 43 8.42 -13.36 -13.52
CA SER A 43 9.26 -12.36 -14.18
C SER A 43 10.20 -11.62 -13.20
N HIS A 44 10.00 -11.78 -11.88
CA HIS A 44 10.78 -11.14 -10.82
C HIS A 44 11.30 -12.15 -9.79
N PRO A 45 12.03 -13.22 -10.19
CA PRO A 45 12.39 -14.31 -9.28
C PRO A 45 13.35 -13.88 -8.16
N HIS A 46 14.15 -12.85 -8.39
CA HIS A 46 15.15 -12.34 -7.43
C HIS A 46 14.58 -11.29 -6.46
N LEU A 47 13.35 -10.83 -6.68
CA LEU A 47 12.73 -9.85 -5.80
C LEU A 47 12.34 -10.52 -4.48
N HIS A 48 12.86 -10.00 -3.38
CA HIS A 48 12.40 -10.38 -2.05
C HIS A 48 11.07 -9.67 -1.77
N ILE A 49 10.04 -10.42 -1.36
CA ILE A 49 8.71 -9.86 -1.08
C ILE A 49 8.31 -10.22 0.35
N ASP A 50 8.14 -9.19 1.17
CA ASP A 50 7.53 -9.29 2.48
C ASP A 50 6.06 -8.90 2.39
N LEU A 51 5.19 -9.73 2.92
CA LEU A 51 3.77 -9.46 3.06
C LEU A 51 3.43 -9.34 4.55
N VAL A 52 3.11 -8.14 4.99
CA VAL A 52 2.42 -7.96 6.26
C VAL A 52 0.97 -8.37 6.03
N ILE A 53 0.51 -9.40 6.73
CA ILE A 53 -0.82 -9.99 6.50
C ILE A 53 -1.91 -9.00 6.89
N GLY A 54 -2.78 -8.72 5.93
CA GLY A 54 -3.98 -7.91 6.12
C GLY A 54 -5.24 -8.75 6.34
N ASN A 55 -6.32 -8.10 6.69
CA ASN A 55 -7.59 -8.78 6.96
C ASN A 55 -8.26 -9.37 5.69
N HIS A 56 -7.86 -8.91 4.50
CA HIS A 56 -8.30 -9.47 3.21
C HIS A 56 -7.34 -10.54 2.65
N ASP A 57 -6.19 -10.76 3.24
CA ASP A 57 -5.26 -11.81 2.83
C ASP A 57 -5.70 -13.18 3.35
N ILE A 58 -6.74 -13.73 2.69
CA ILE A 58 -7.48 -14.93 3.12
C ILE A 58 -7.02 -16.23 2.47
N LEU A 59 -5.95 -16.20 1.69
CA LEU A 59 -5.40 -17.40 1.09
C LEU A 59 -4.68 -18.28 2.15
N PRO A 60 -4.59 -19.60 1.94
CA PRO A 60 -3.85 -20.45 2.86
C PRO A 60 -2.38 -20.03 2.98
N PRO A 61 -1.77 -20.03 4.17
CA PRO A 61 -0.37 -19.63 4.38
C PRO A 61 0.61 -20.37 3.46
N LYS A 62 0.37 -21.66 3.23
CA LYS A 62 1.16 -22.49 2.32
C LYS A 62 1.23 -21.92 0.90
N GLN A 63 0.17 -21.27 0.43
CA GLN A 63 0.12 -20.68 -0.91
C GLN A 63 1.06 -19.48 -1.03
N TYR A 64 1.14 -18.63 0.00
CA TYR A 64 2.10 -17.53 0.04
C TYR A 64 3.55 -18.03 0.08
N GLU A 65 3.81 -19.12 0.84
CA GLU A 65 5.13 -19.77 0.87
C GLU A 65 5.53 -20.31 -0.50
N ASP A 66 4.62 -20.99 -1.19
CA ASP A 66 4.86 -21.54 -2.55
C ASP A 66 5.18 -20.45 -3.58
N TRP A 67 4.72 -19.23 -3.34
CA TRP A 67 5.05 -18.04 -4.14
C TRP A 67 6.28 -17.28 -3.64
N ASN A 68 6.92 -17.81 -2.62
CA ASN A 68 8.10 -17.21 -2.00
C ASN A 68 7.84 -15.78 -1.48
N LEU A 69 6.72 -15.62 -0.73
CA LEU A 69 6.41 -14.43 0.02
C LEU A 69 6.69 -14.68 1.51
N GLN A 70 7.49 -13.80 2.10
CA GLN A 70 7.75 -13.80 3.54
C GLN A 70 6.58 -13.19 4.29
N GLN A 71 5.85 -13.99 5.07
CA GLN A 71 4.65 -13.55 5.81
C GLN A 71 5.01 -12.96 7.17
N HIS A 72 4.35 -11.84 7.54
CA HIS A 72 4.49 -11.16 8.83
C HIS A 72 3.10 -10.88 9.41
N HIS A 73 2.73 -11.53 10.51
CA HIS A 73 1.38 -11.43 11.10
C HIS A 73 1.24 -10.23 12.04
N ASP A 74 2.30 -9.85 12.73
CA ASP A 74 2.29 -8.77 13.73
C ASP A 74 2.90 -7.46 13.22
N GLY A 75 3.30 -7.42 11.94
CA GLY A 75 4.04 -6.32 11.34
C GLY A 75 5.51 -6.63 11.11
N LEU A 76 6.22 -5.72 10.46
CA LEU A 76 7.62 -5.87 10.06
C LEU A 76 8.45 -4.69 10.54
N LYS A 77 9.43 -4.95 11.42
CA LYS A 77 10.47 -3.98 11.78
C LYS A 77 11.52 -3.93 10.68
N LEU A 78 11.76 -2.73 10.14
CA LEU A 78 12.76 -2.50 9.10
C LEU A 78 13.57 -1.22 9.40
N GLY A 79 14.70 -1.36 10.05
CA GLY A 79 15.50 -0.22 10.53
C GLY A 79 14.70 0.66 11.49
N PRO A 80 14.56 1.99 11.22
CA PRO A 80 13.79 2.89 12.07
C PRO A 80 12.26 2.78 11.83
N PHE A 81 11.83 2.00 10.84
CA PHE A 81 10.42 1.86 10.45
C PHE A 81 9.80 0.60 11.01
N TYR A 82 8.52 0.69 11.31
CA TYR A 82 7.66 -0.44 11.61
C TYR A 82 6.49 -0.44 10.62
N ILE A 83 6.44 -1.47 9.77
CA ILE A 83 5.41 -1.60 8.74
C ILE A 83 4.30 -2.50 9.27
N ALA A 84 3.06 -2.02 9.26
CA ALA A 84 1.88 -2.74 9.71
C ALA A 84 0.77 -2.67 8.65
N GLN A 85 -0.23 -3.54 8.77
CA GLN A 85 -1.43 -3.42 7.96
C GLN A 85 -2.32 -2.29 8.46
N ASP A 86 -2.52 -2.19 9.78
CA ASP A 86 -3.38 -1.20 10.43
C ASP A 86 -2.61 -0.43 11.51
N VAL A 87 -3.29 0.51 12.16
CA VAL A 87 -2.74 1.35 13.23
C VAL A 87 -2.20 0.51 14.38
N VAL A 88 -0.97 0.78 14.80
CA VAL A 88 -0.35 0.21 15.99
C VAL A 88 -0.13 1.35 17.01
N GLU A 89 -0.74 1.23 18.20
CA GLU A 89 -0.70 2.30 19.20
C GLU A 89 0.70 2.56 19.77
N ASN A 90 1.48 1.52 20.04
CA ASN A 90 2.83 1.61 20.58
C ASN A 90 3.86 1.03 19.60
N CYS A 91 3.99 1.70 18.47
CA CYS A 91 4.90 1.31 17.42
C CYS A 91 6.36 1.52 17.83
N ASP A 92 7.19 0.48 17.69
CA ASP A 92 8.64 0.60 17.92
C ASP A 92 9.33 1.24 16.71
N GLY A 93 9.30 2.55 16.62
CA GLY A 93 9.84 3.37 15.53
C GLY A 93 8.78 4.18 14.82
N TYR A 94 9.09 4.64 13.60
CA TYR A 94 8.14 5.35 12.77
C TYR A 94 7.20 4.36 12.07
N CYS A 95 5.90 4.44 12.35
CA CYS A 95 4.91 3.51 11.84
C CYS A 95 4.51 3.85 10.40
N ILE A 96 4.54 2.86 9.51
CA ILE A 96 4.00 2.98 8.14
C ILE A 96 2.92 1.93 7.99
N HIS A 97 1.69 2.33 7.67
CA HIS A 97 0.61 1.37 7.53
C HIS A 97 -0.35 1.71 6.37
N GLY A 98 -1.12 0.72 5.94
CA GLY A 98 -2.14 0.80 4.90
C GLY A 98 -3.54 0.94 5.47
N HIS A 99 -4.46 0.08 5.03
CA HIS A 99 -5.82 -0.15 5.48
C HIS A 99 -6.80 1.03 5.27
N VAL A 100 -6.48 2.22 5.77
CA VAL A 100 -7.36 3.39 5.76
C VAL A 100 -7.62 3.93 4.35
N HIS A 101 -6.67 3.81 3.43
CA HIS A 101 -6.71 4.36 2.08
C HIS A 101 -7.07 5.86 2.08
N PRO A 102 -6.21 6.73 2.64
CA PRO A 102 -6.53 8.13 2.82
C PRO A 102 -6.67 8.87 1.49
N ALA A 103 -7.67 9.74 1.41
CA ALA A 103 -7.90 10.63 0.29
C ALA A 103 -8.37 12.00 0.77
N ILE A 104 -8.09 13.05 0.01
CA ILE A 104 -8.66 14.36 0.19
C ILE A 104 -9.82 14.58 -0.76
N ARG A 105 -10.73 15.48 -0.37
CA ARG A 105 -11.82 15.95 -1.20
C ARG A 105 -11.57 17.42 -1.57
N ILE A 106 -11.42 17.70 -2.85
CA ILE A 106 -11.30 19.05 -3.36
C ILE A 106 -12.65 19.45 -3.96
N SER A 107 -13.25 20.52 -3.43
CA SER A 107 -14.52 21.06 -3.93
C SER A 107 -14.25 22.14 -4.97
N GLY A 108 -14.87 22.00 -6.14
CA GLY A 108 -14.87 22.99 -7.21
C GLY A 108 -16.10 23.92 -7.16
N LYS A 109 -16.27 24.72 -8.18
CA LYS A 109 -17.47 25.55 -8.34
C LYS A 109 -18.70 24.67 -8.57
N GLY A 110 -19.79 24.96 -7.87
CA GLY A 110 -21.02 24.18 -7.89
C GLY A 110 -20.96 22.94 -7.00
N ARG A 111 -21.58 21.84 -7.44
CA ARG A 111 -21.59 20.55 -6.71
C ARG A 111 -20.45 19.61 -7.11
N ASN A 112 -19.51 20.11 -7.92
CA ASN A 112 -18.41 19.29 -8.40
C ASN A 112 -17.37 19.10 -7.28
N HIS A 113 -16.93 17.86 -7.09
CA HIS A 113 -15.82 17.54 -6.22
C HIS A 113 -15.01 16.41 -6.86
N ILE A 114 -13.71 16.42 -6.60
CA ILE A 114 -12.81 15.33 -6.93
C ILE A 114 -12.24 14.75 -5.64
N LYS A 115 -11.95 13.46 -5.66
CA LYS A 115 -11.21 12.79 -4.61
C LYS A 115 -9.84 12.44 -5.18
N LEU A 116 -8.80 12.69 -4.41
CA LEU A 116 -7.43 12.35 -4.75
C LEU A 116 -6.83 11.57 -3.58
N ASP A 117 -6.25 10.44 -3.90
CA ASP A 117 -5.53 9.64 -2.92
C ASP A 117 -4.35 10.42 -2.38
N CYS A 118 -4.00 10.20 -1.13
CA CYS A 118 -2.91 10.93 -0.48
C CYS A 118 -2.18 10.06 0.55
N PHE A 119 -0.93 10.43 0.82
CA PHE A 119 -0.26 10.03 2.05
C PHE A 119 -0.69 11.00 3.15
N ALA A 120 -0.98 10.49 4.33
CA ALA A 120 -1.26 11.29 5.52
C ALA A 120 -0.23 10.96 6.61
N ALA A 121 0.50 11.96 7.09
CA ALA A 121 1.63 11.75 7.97
C ALA A 121 1.64 12.70 9.16
N ASP A 122 2.21 12.24 10.27
CA ASP A 122 2.53 13.04 11.46
C ASP A 122 3.95 12.67 11.97
N ALA A 123 4.29 13.10 13.19
CA ALA A 123 5.60 12.84 13.79
C ALA A 123 5.86 11.35 14.07
N HIS A 124 4.83 10.50 14.11
CA HIS A 124 4.92 9.11 14.57
C HIS A 124 4.56 8.08 13.50
N ARG A 125 3.76 8.49 12.51
CA ARG A 125 3.23 7.56 11.51
C ARG A 125 3.02 8.18 10.14
N MET A 126 2.96 7.30 9.14
CA MET A 126 2.50 7.59 7.78
C MET A 126 1.46 6.56 7.35
N ILE A 127 0.34 7.04 6.86
CA ILE A 127 -0.72 6.22 6.26
C ILE A 127 -0.54 6.24 4.75
N LEU A 128 -0.42 5.05 4.17
CA LEU A 128 -0.24 4.88 2.73
C LEU A 128 -1.57 4.98 2.00
N PRO A 129 -1.63 5.63 0.82
CA PRO A 129 -2.77 5.49 -0.07
C PRO A 129 -2.90 4.07 -0.59
N ALA A 130 -4.09 3.72 -1.08
CA ALA A 130 -4.27 2.48 -1.81
C ALA A 130 -3.37 2.43 -3.05
N PHE A 131 -2.77 1.28 -3.31
CA PHE A 131 -2.00 1.06 -4.53
C PHE A 131 -2.91 0.61 -5.68
N GLY A 132 -3.90 -0.23 -5.39
CA GLY A 132 -4.87 -0.78 -6.33
C GLY A 132 -5.98 0.21 -6.70
N GLN A 133 -6.53 0.09 -7.91
CA GLN A 133 -7.54 1.01 -8.45
C GLN A 133 -8.97 0.75 -7.92
N PHE A 134 -9.25 -0.42 -7.38
CA PHE A 134 -10.61 -0.84 -7.01
C PHE A 134 -10.89 -0.84 -5.51
N THR A 135 -10.11 -0.08 -4.76
CA THR A 135 -10.27 0.06 -3.32
C THR A 135 -11.11 1.30 -2.98
N GLY A 136 -11.91 1.21 -1.93
CA GLY A 136 -12.52 2.39 -1.33
C GLY A 136 -11.47 3.33 -0.76
N ASN A 137 -11.86 4.58 -0.48
CA ASN A 137 -10.99 5.52 0.21
C ASN A 137 -11.72 6.22 1.36
N HIS A 138 -10.97 6.61 2.37
CA HIS A 138 -11.43 7.39 3.52
C HIS A 138 -10.99 8.86 3.38
N ILE A 139 -11.95 9.79 3.51
CA ILE A 139 -11.60 11.20 3.46
C ILE A 139 -10.92 11.62 4.77
N VAL A 140 -9.69 12.08 4.65
CA VAL A 140 -8.92 12.65 5.77
C VAL A 140 -9.01 14.17 5.73
N TYR A 141 -8.99 14.77 6.90
CA TYR A 141 -9.05 16.22 7.07
C TYR A 141 -7.69 16.73 7.52
N GLU A 142 -7.41 17.99 7.16
CA GLU A 142 -6.12 18.62 7.47
C GLU A 142 -5.81 18.73 8.96
N ASP A 143 -6.84 18.83 9.79
CA ASP A 143 -6.71 18.93 11.24
C ASP A 143 -6.29 17.62 11.91
N ASP A 144 -6.50 16.49 11.23
CA ASP A 144 -6.16 15.15 11.73
C ASP A 144 -4.68 14.79 11.50
N HIS A 145 -4.02 15.46 10.51
CA HIS A 145 -2.66 15.13 10.09
C HIS A 145 -1.85 16.40 9.81
N LYS A 146 -0.56 16.38 10.22
CA LYS A 146 0.34 17.53 10.00
C LYS A 146 0.80 17.69 8.57
N HIS A 147 0.91 16.58 7.84
CA HIS A 147 1.40 16.58 6.46
C HIS A 147 0.51 15.69 5.59
N ILE A 148 -0.01 16.26 4.53
CA ILE A 148 -0.78 15.55 3.51
C ILE A 148 -0.06 15.71 2.17
N TYR A 149 0.23 14.58 1.51
CA TYR A 149 0.85 14.56 0.19
C TYR A 149 -0.11 13.91 -0.79
N VAL A 150 -0.64 14.69 -1.70
CA VAL A 150 -1.66 14.28 -2.69
C VAL A 150 -0.98 13.59 -3.85
N VAL A 151 -1.53 12.45 -4.25
CA VAL A 151 -1.07 11.68 -5.40
C VAL A 151 -1.86 12.11 -6.64
N THR A 152 -1.16 12.54 -7.67
CA THR A 152 -1.71 12.85 -8.99
C THR A 152 -1.13 11.91 -10.04
N ASP A 153 -1.64 11.95 -11.26
CA ASP A 153 -1.12 11.13 -12.36
C ASP A 153 0.35 11.44 -12.72
N ARG A 154 0.86 12.60 -12.30
CA ARG A 154 2.19 13.08 -12.70
C ARG A 154 3.18 13.17 -11.54
N GLU A 155 2.72 13.54 -10.37
CA GLU A 155 3.58 13.87 -9.24
C GLU A 155 2.83 13.73 -7.90
N VAL A 156 3.61 13.72 -6.83
CA VAL A 156 3.10 13.81 -5.45
C VAL A 156 3.30 15.26 -5.00
N ILE A 157 2.22 15.92 -4.59
CA ILE A 157 2.20 17.32 -4.22
C ILE A 157 1.96 17.45 -2.72
N GLN A 158 2.80 18.18 -2.02
CA GLN A 158 2.51 18.55 -0.64
C GLN A 158 1.31 19.49 -0.63
N TRP A 159 0.21 19.04 0.01
CA TRP A 159 -1.02 19.80 0.09
C TRP A 159 -0.98 20.81 1.24
N LYS A 160 -0.40 20.42 2.35
CA LYS A 160 -0.05 21.24 3.52
C LYS A 160 1.05 20.60 4.34
#